data_220bf59872436b57bcb81db54e6e5fcf
#
_entry.id   220bf59872436b57bcb81db54e6e5fcf
#
_cell.length_a   1.000
_cell.length_b   1.000
_cell.length_c   1.000
_cell.angle_alpha   90.00
_cell.angle_beta   90.00
_cell.angle_gamma   90.00
#
_symmetry.space_group_name_H-M   'P 1'
#
loop_
_entity.id
_entity.type
_entity.pdbx_description
1 polymer ?
#
loop_
_entity_poly.entity_id
_entity_poly.type
_entity_poly.pdbx_seq_one_letter_code
_entity_poly.pdbx_strand_id
1 'polypeptide(L)'
;MTRPYNFSAGPAAIPTEVLEQAAAEMLDWHGSGMGVMEMSHRGKEFLSIYEKAEADLRELLAVPSHFKILFMQGGGLAENAIVPLNLSRAGVVDFVVTGSWSQKSQKEARKYASEVNIVATGEDTGYTTVPDPASW
;
A
#
# COMPACT_ATOMS: atom_id res chain seq x y z
N MET A 1 -24.81 18.92 6.17
CA MET A 1 -23.55 19.34 6.86
C MET A 1 -22.46 19.41 5.81
N THR A 2 -21.78 20.55 5.65
CA THR A 2 -20.68 20.68 4.67
C THR A 2 -19.44 20.02 5.25
N ARG A 3 -18.87 19.04 4.58
CA ARG A 3 -17.60 18.42 4.98
C ARG A 3 -16.44 19.40 4.72
N PRO A 4 -15.50 19.57 5.65
CA PRO A 4 -14.32 20.39 5.43
C PRO A 4 -13.39 19.73 4.40
N TYR A 5 -12.57 20.54 3.74
CA TYR A 5 -11.47 20.03 2.94
C TYR A 5 -10.42 19.37 3.86
N ASN A 6 -10.09 18.12 3.57
CA ASN A 6 -9.09 17.35 4.31
C ASN A 6 -7.94 16.98 3.37
N PHE A 7 -6.76 17.55 3.63
CA PHE A 7 -5.52 17.32 2.89
C PHE A 7 -4.53 16.42 3.66
N SER A 8 -5.01 15.67 4.67
CA SER A 8 -4.17 14.70 5.38
C SER A 8 -3.66 13.63 4.44
N ALA A 9 -2.39 13.24 4.61
CA ALA A 9 -1.73 12.23 3.78
C ALA A 9 -2.24 10.80 4.05
N GLY A 10 -2.66 10.55 5.30
CA GLY A 10 -3.23 9.28 5.76
C GLY A 10 -3.32 9.22 7.30
N PRO A 11 -4.49 8.89 7.85
CA PRO A 11 -5.79 8.70 7.18
C PRO A 11 -6.20 9.91 6.34
N ALA A 12 -6.81 9.66 5.18
CA ALA A 12 -7.14 10.69 4.20
C ALA A 12 -8.65 10.84 4.01
N ALA A 13 -9.06 11.82 3.20
CA ALA A 13 -10.47 11.96 2.82
C ALA A 13 -10.92 10.75 1.99
N ILE A 14 -12.10 10.25 2.29
CA ILE A 14 -12.80 9.22 1.51
C ILE A 14 -13.97 9.92 0.79
N PRO A 15 -14.28 9.59 -0.46
CA PRO A 15 -15.46 10.11 -1.16
C PRO A 15 -16.73 9.88 -0.35
N THR A 16 -17.63 10.86 -0.36
CA THR A 16 -18.84 10.82 0.48
C THR A 16 -19.72 9.64 0.13
N GLU A 17 -19.90 9.39 -1.15
CA GLU A 17 -20.68 8.27 -1.68
C GLU A 17 -20.15 6.91 -1.22
N VAL A 18 -18.85 6.75 -1.09
CA VAL A 18 -18.24 5.52 -0.56
C VAL A 18 -18.55 5.34 0.93
N LEU A 19 -18.52 6.44 1.71
CA LEU A 19 -18.88 6.40 3.13
C LEU A 19 -20.37 6.11 3.34
N GLU A 20 -21.23 6.67 2.50
CA GLU A 20 -22.68 6.44 2.52
C GLU A 20 -22.98 4.97 2.18
N GLN A 21 -22.36 4.42 1.17
CA GLN A 21 -22.47 3.00 0.84
C GLN A 21 -21.97 2.11 1.97
N ALA A 22 -20.79 2.36 2.52
CA ALA A 22 -20.26 1.60 3.64
C ALA A 22 -21.17 1.65 4.87
N ALA A 23 -21.77 2.79 5.15
CA ALA A 23 -22.72 2.95 6.25
C ALA A 23 -24.02 2.16 6.00
N ALA A 24 -24.54 2.16 4.78
CA ALA A 24 -25.73 1.41 4.40
C ALA A 24 -25.52 -0.11 4.48
N GLU A 25 -24.32 -0.59 4.15
CA GLU A 25 -23.97 -2.00 4.14
C GLU A 25 -23.42 -2.50 5.50
N MET A 26 -23.32 -1.63 6.50
CA MET A 26 -22.67 -1.94 7.78
C MET A 26 -23.32 -3.10 8.54
N LEU A 27 -24.65 -3.21 8.49
CA LEU A 27 -25.41 -4.26 9.21
C LEU A 27 -25.78 -5.43 8.31
N ASP A 28 -25.92 -5.19 7.02
CA ASP A 28 -26.41 -6.20 6.07
C ASP A 28 -25.84 -5.94 4.67
N TRP A 29 -24.78 -6.63 4.35
CA TRP A 29 -24.19 -6.57 3.03
C TRP A 29 -25.03 -7.41 2.04
N HIS A 30 -25.75 -6.73 1.14
CA HIS A 30 -26.52 -7.32 0.03
C HIS A 30 -27.49 -8.44 0.43
N GLY A 31 -28.14 -8.33 1.60
CA GLY A 31 -29.11 -9.33 2.06
C GLY A 31 -28.47 -10.58 2.66
N SER A 32 -27.17 -10.54 2.98
CA SER A 32 -26.48 -11.66 3.63
C SER A 32 -26.83 -11.86 5.10
N GLY A 33 -27.49 -10.85 5.72
CA GLY A 33 -27.80 -10.81 7.15
C GLY A 33 -26.58 -10.52 8.03
N MET A 34 -25.45 -10.10 7.46
CA MET A 34 -24.23 -9.75 8.19
C MET A 34 -23.47 -8.62 7.50
N GLY A 35 -22.76 -7.81 8.27
CA GLY A 35 -21.81 -6.83 7.77
C GLY A 35 -20.50 -7.47 7.32
N VAL A 36 -19.73 -6.75 6.48
CA VAL A 36 -18.45 -7.27 5.95
C VAL A 36 -17.48 -7.66 7.05
N MET A 37 -17.47 -6.95 8.18
CA MET A 37 -16.58 -7.24 9.32
C MET A 37 -16.89 -8.55 10.05
N GLU A 38 -18.08 -9.13 9.83
CA GLU A 38 -18.53 -10.37 10.45
C GLU A 38 -18.30 -11.59 9.54
N MET A 39 -17.96 -11.35 8.26
CA MET A 39 -17.81 -12.41 7.27
C MET A 39 -16.53 -13.21 7.47
N SER A 40 -16.63 -14.53 7.30
CA SER A 40 -15.43 -15.36 7.13
C SER A 40 -14.73 -15.02 5.82
N HIS A 41 -13.40 -14.80 5.89
CA HIS A 41 -12.58 -14.56 4.68
C HIS A 41 -12.59 -15.75 3.68
N ARG A 42 -13.15 -16.90 4.05
CA ARG A 42 -13.36 -18.08 3.19
C ARG A 42 -14.82 -18.23 2.74
N GLY A 43 -15.71 -17.35 3.20
CA GLY A 43 -17.12 -17.33 2.80
C GLY A 43 -17.28 -16.77 1.38
N LYS A 44 -18.30 -17.25 0.67
CA LYS A 44 -18.57 -16.82 -0.71
C LYS A 44 -18.84 -15.33 -0.84
N GLU A 45 -19.46 -14.73 0.17
CA GLU A 45 -19.74 -13.29 0.23
C GLU A 45 -18.43 -12.48 0.27
N PHE A 46 -17.52 -12.84 1.16
CA PHE A 46 -16.21 -12.18 1.24
C PHE A 46 -15.37 -12.43 -0.01
N LEU A 47 -15.37 -13.65 -0.52
CA LEU A 47 -14.63 -13.96 -1.75
C LEU A 47 -15.11 -13.14 -2.93
N SER A 48 -16.41 -12.88 -3.06
CA SER A 48 -16.93 -12.02 -4.13
C SER A 48 -16.45 -10.56 -4.02
N ILE A 49 -16.31 -10.04 -2.79
CA ILE A 49 -15.73 -8.71 -2.53
C ILE A 49 -14.25 -8.70 -2.92
N TYR A 50 -13.50 -9.70 -2.48
CA TYR A 50 -12.08 -9.84 -2.76
C TYR A 50 -11.78 -9.95 -4.26
N GLU A 51 -12.48 -10.84 -4.96
CA GLU A 51 -12.32 -11.06 -6.40
C GLU A 51 -12.65 -9.79 -7.20
N LYS A 52 -13.74 -9.10 -6.81
CA LYS A 52 -14.07 -7.82 -7.43
C LYS A 52 -12.99 -6.76 -7.18
N ALA A 53 -12.50 -6.62 -5.97
CA ALA A 53 -11.43 -5.66 -5.64
C ALA A 53 -10.15 -5.94 -6.43
N GLU A 54 -9.77 -7.22 -6.59
CA GLU A 54 -8.62 -7.60 -7.42
C GLU A 54 -8.86 -7.26 -8.90
N ALA A 55 -10.05 -7.56 -9.43
CA ALA A 55 -10.41 -7.28 -10.81
C ALA A 55 -10.40 -5.76 -11.09
N ASP A 56 -10.99 -4.97 -10.20
CA ASP A 56 -11.03 -3.51 -10.32
C ASP A 56 -9.61 -2.90 -10.29
N LEU A 57 -8.74 -3.35 -9.38
CA LEU A 57 -7.35 -2.90 -9.34
C LEU A 57 -6.59 -3.29 -10.61
N ARG A 58 -6.79 -4.48 -11.12
CA ARG A 58 -6.17 -4.98 -12.35
C ARG A 58 -6.56 -4.14 -13.55
N GLU A 59 -7.85 -3.80 -13.66
CA GLU A 59 -8.37 -2.93 -14.73
C GLU A 59 -7.84 -1.50 -14.60
N LEU A 60 -8.03 -0.87 -13.44
CA LEU A 60 -7.66 0.53 -13.20
C LEU A 60 -6.17 0.80 -13.36
N LEU A 61 -5.32 -0.15 -12.97
CA LEU A 61 -3.86 -0.01 -13.07
C LEU A 61 -3.29 -0.70 -14.31
N ALA A 62 -4.13 -1.24 -15.19
CA ALA A 62 -3.73 -1.99 -16.38
C ALA A 62 -2.69 -3.09 -16.06
N VAL A 63 -2.90 -3.84 -14.96
CA VAL A 63 -1.95 -4.86 -14.50
C VAL A 63 -1.96 -6.05 -15.46
N PRO A 64 -0.82 -6.41 -16.10
CA PRO A 64 -0.76 -7.55 -17.00
C PRO A 64 -1.10 -8.87 -16.30
N SER A 65 -1.67 -9.83 -17.03
CA SER A 65 -2.15 -11.10 -16.46
C SER A 65 -1.08 -11.98 -15.80
N HIS A 66 0.20 -11.79 -16.17
CA HIS A 66 1.31 -12.53 -15.59
C HIS A 66 1.78 -11.98 -14.23
N PHE A 67 1.31 -10.79 -13.81
CA PHE A 67 1.52 -10.27 -12.47
C PHE A 67 0.41 -10.74 -11.52
N LYS A 68 0.79 -11.01 -10.27
CA LYS A 68 -0.16 -11.27 -9.17
C LYS A 68 -0.41 -9.99 -8.38
N ILE A 69 -1.65 -9.83 -7.92
CA ILE A 69 -2.03 -8.79 -6.95
C ILE A 69 -2.16 -9.49 -5.60
N LEU A 70 -1.46 -8.99 -4.59
CA LEU A 70 -1.46 -9.56 -3.24
C LEU A 70 -1.90 -8.49 -2.24
N PHE A 71 -2.92 -8.80 -1.44
CA PHE A 71 -3.34 -7.96 -0.32
C PHE A 71 -2.60 -8.42 0.95
N MET A 72 -1.61 -7.64 1.37
CA MET A 72 -0.74 -7.97 2.50
C MET A 72 -1.03 -7.06 3.69
N GLN A 73 -0.94 -7.60 4.89
CA GLN A 73 -0.98 -6.80 6.11
C GLN A 73 0.40 -6.16 6.38
N GLY A 74 0.45 -5.09 7.19
CA GLY A 74 1.71 -4.46 7.65
C GLY A 74 1.98 -3.08 7.05
N GLY A 75 1.12 -2.61 6.12
CA GLY A 75 1.26 -1.31 5.44
C GLY A 75 2.53 -1.21 4.62
N GLY A 76 2.81 -0.02 4.08
CA GLY A 76 3.99 0.22 3.25
C GLY A 76 5.32 -0.04 3.96
N LEU A 77 5.38 0.04 5.30
CA LEU A 77 6.62 -0.24 6.03
C LEU A 77 6.99 -1.72 6.01
N ALA A 78 6.02 -2.64 6.04
CA ALA A 78 6.29 -4.06 5.96
C ALA A 78 6.85 -4.47 4.59
N GLU A 79 6.51 -3.75 3.51
CA GLU A 79 7.06 -4.00 2.17
C GLU A 79 8.59 -3.87 2.15
N ASN A 80 9.17 -3.02 2.99
CA ASN A 80 10.61 -2.87 3.12
C ASN A 80 11.30 -4.08 3.75
N ALA A 81 10.56 -4.97 4.38
CA ALA A 81 11.03 -6.29 4.81
C ALA A 81 10.67 -7.37 3.79
N ILE A 82 9.42 -7.38 3.31
CA ILE A 82 8.89 -8.40 2.41
C ILE A 82 9.65 -8.41 1.08
N VAL A 83 9.90 -7.25 0.48
CA VAL A 83 10.59 -7.13 -0.80
C VAL A 83 12.04 -7.62 -0.70
N PRO A 84 12.89 -7.13 0.23
CA PRO A 84 14.25 -7.66 0.38
C PRO A 84 14.29 -9.16 0.66
N LEU A 85 13.44 -9.66 1.56
CA LEU A 85 13.42 -11.09 1.91
C LEU A 85 13.09 -12.01 0.72
N ASN A 86 12.28 -11.54 -0.21
CA ASN A 86 11.82 -12.36 -1.33
C ASN A 86 12.59 -12.13 -2.62
N LEU A 87 13.12 -10.93 -2.86
CA LEU A 87 13.67 -10.55 -4.15
C LEU A 87 15.18 -10.29 -4.16
N SER A 88 15.80 -9.96 -3.01
CA SER A 88 17.24 -9.69 -2.97
C SER A 88 18.04 -11.00 -2.91
N ARG A 89 18.30 -11.62 -4.06
CA ARG A 89 19.03 -12.90 -4.16
C ARG A 89 20.43 -12.84 -3.56
N ALA A 90 21.13 -11.71 -3.69
CA ALA A 90 22.46 -11.47 -3.14
C ALA A 90 22.42 -10.83 -1.75
N GLY A 91 21.23 -10.53 -1.23
CA GLY A 91 21.07 -9.81 0.03
C GLY A 91 21.43 -8.33 -0.03
N VAL A 92 21.72 -7.77 -1.22
CA VAL A 92 22.07 -6.36 -1.43
C VAL A 92 20.84 -5.61 -1.93
N VAL A 93 20.56 -4.44 -1.35
CA VAL A 93 19.45 -3.57 -1.76
C VAL A 93 19.90 -2.11 -1.79
N ASP A 94 19.43 -1.39 -2.79
CA ASP A 94 19.71 0.03 -3.01
C ASP A 94 18.51 0.88 -2.67
N PHE A 95 18.75 2.01 -2.03
CA PHE A 95 17.71 2.97 -1.65
C PHE A 95 17.99 4.36 -2.20
N VAL A 96 16.94 4.99 -2.72
CA VAL A 96 16.88 6.43 -2.97
C VAL A 96 16.16 7.08 -1.78
N VAL A 97 16.86 7.94 -1.06
CA VAL A 97 16.34 8.57 0.16
C VAL A 97 15.81 9.98 -0.16
N THR A 98 14.47 10.10 -0.18
CA THR A 98 13.75 11.33 -0.55
C THR A 98 13.02 11.99 0.60
N GLY A 99 13.17 11.47 1.83
CA GLY A 99 12.51 12.03 3.01
C GLY A 99 12.47 11.06 4.19
N SER A 100 11.71 11.42 5.23
CA SER A 100 11.66 10.67 6.49
C SER A 100 11.15 9.23 6.35
N TRP A 101 10.24 8.97 5.41
CA TRP A 101 9.72 7.62 5.19
C TRP A 101 10.75 6.72 4.52
N SER A 102 11.44 7.18 3.49
CA SER A 102 12.52 6.41 2.85
C SER A 102 13.73 6.23 3.78
N GLN A 103 14.00 7.19 4.69
CA GLN A 103 14.97 7.00 5.77
C GLN A 103 14.57 5.85 6.73
N LYS A 104 13.29 5.76 7.09
CA LYS A 104 12.77 4.63 7.91
C LYS A 104 12.83 3.32 7.14
N SER A 105 12.49 3.36 5.85
CA SER A 105 12.52 2.19 4.97
C SER A 105 13.90 1.56 4.87
N GLN A 106 14.93 2.35 4.61
CA GLN A 106 16.31 1.83 4.53
C GLN A 106 16.81 1.29 5.88
N LYS A 107 16.39 1.90 7.00
CA LYS A 107 16.73 1.38 8.34
C LYS A 107 16.04 0.05 8.62
N GLU A 108 14.79 -0.12 8.17
CA GLU A 108 14.08 -1.38 8.30
C GLU A 108 14.73 -2.48 7.46
N ALA A 109 15.05 -2.19 6.20
CA ALA A 109 15.69 -3.14 5.29
C ALA A 109 17.03 -3.69 5.83
N ARG A 110 17.78 -2.90 6.62
CA ARG A 110 19.04 -3.35 7.26
C ARG A 110 18.88 -4.54 8.22
N LYS A 111 17.66 -4.85 8.64
CA LYS A 111 17.39 -6.02 9.49
C LYS A 111 17.30 -7.32 8.68
N TYR A 112 17.11 -7.23 7.37
CA TYR A 112 16.76 -8.35 6.50
C TYR A 112 17.72 -8.51 5.30
N ALA A 113 18.34 -7.43 4.86
CA ALA A 113 19.35 -7.44 3.81
C ALA A 113 20.76 -7.53 4.41
N SER A 114 21.68 -8.18 3.71
CA SER A 114 23.09 -8.26 4.11
C SER A 114 23.82 -6.93 3.89
N GLU A 115 23.39 -6.16 2.90
CA GLU A 115 23.93 -4.86 2.57
C GLU A 115 22.83 -3.92 2.10
N VAL A 116 22.84 -2.68 2.58
CA VAL A 116 21.89 -1.62 2.20
C VAL A 116 22.67 -0.39 1.80
N ASN A 117 22.60 -0.03 0.53
CA ASN A 117 23.24 1.14 -0.04
C ASN A 117 22.24 2.30 -0.12
N ILE A 118 22.71 3.52 0.09
CA ILE A 118 22.00 4.75 -0.28
C ILE A 118 22.66 5.27 -1.55
N VAL A 119 22.02 4.98 -2.70
CA VAL A 119 22.57 5.33 -4.02
C VAL A 119 22.32 6.80 -4.37
N ALA A 120 21.26 7.41 -3.81
CA ALA A 120 21.00 8.82 -3.93
C ALA A 120 20.21 9.34 -2.73
N THR A 121 20.40 10.63 -2.38
CA THR A 121 19.69 11.29 -1.29
C THR A 121 19.35 12.73 -1.65
N GLY A 122 18.20 13.22 -1.19
CA GLY A 122 17.81 14.62 -1.26
C GLY A 122 18.13 15.42 0.02
N GLU A 123 18.99 14.88 0.91
CA GLU A 123 19.28 15.47 2.22
C GLU A 123 19.88 16.89 2.11
N ASP A 124 20.75 17.10 1.17
CA ASP A 124 21.40 18.39 0.87
C ASP A 124 20.42 19.50 0.46
N THR A 125 19.28 19.11 -0.12
CA THR A 125 18.20 20.03 -0.49
C THR A 125 17.09 20.10 0.55
N GLY A 126 17.27 19.47 1.72
CA GLY A 126 16.22 19.33 2.73
C GLY A 126 15.02 18.54 2.23
N TYR A 127 15.23 17.63 1.29
CA TYR A 127 14.19 16.79 0.67
C TYR A 127 13.10 17.56 -0.09
N THR A 128 13.45 18.73 -0.62
CA THR A 128 12.54 19.54 -1.44
C THR A 128 12.53 19.12 -2.92
N THR A 129 13.52 18.32 -3.32
CA THR A 129 13.67 17.78 -4.67
C THR A 129 13.94 16.27 -4.64
N VAL A 130 13.59 15.59 -5.71
CA VAL A 130 13.99 14.18 -5.93
C VAL A 130 15.35 14.20 -6.64
N PRO A 131 16.34 13.38 -6.21
CA PRO A 131 17.60 13.24 -6.92
C PRO A 131 17.39 12.82 -8.37
N ASP A 132 18.26 13.29 -9.27
CA ASP A 132 18.18 12.94 -10.69
C ASP A 132 18.34 11.42 -10.87
N PRO A 133 17.41 10.72 -11.54
CA PRO A 133 17.52 9.30 -11.82
C PRO A 133 18.84 8.89 -12.51
N ALA A 134 19.45 9.78 -13.26
CA ALA A 134 20.76 9.53 -13.88
C ALA A 134 21.91 9.40 -12.86
N SER A 135 21.69 9.77 -11.60
CA SER A 135 22.68 9.68 -10.52
C SER A 135 22.57 8.42 -9.66
N TRP A 136 21.59 7.55 -9.93
CA TRP A 136 21.30 6.35 -9.13
C TRP A 136 22.12 5.13 -9.57
#